data_94f1c504f05425ee586e8bfb7f5220e2
#
_entry.id   94f1c504f05425ee586e8bfb7f5220e2
#
_cell.length_a   1.000
_cell.length_b   1.000
_cell.length_c   1.000
_cell.angle_alpha   90.00
_cell.angle_beta   90.00
_cell.angle_gamma   90.00
#
_symmetry.space_group_name_H-M   'P 1'
#
loop_
_entity.id
_entity.type
_entity.pdbx_description
1 polymer ?
#
loop_
_entity_poly.entity_id
_entity_poly.type
_entity_poly.pdbx_seq_one_letter_code
_entity_poly.pdbx_strand_id
1 'polypeptide(L)'
;MGAKSEKSSKKSTKTSKTTKNVKAAKNTKTTKKTAEPKKSSSVKTVSAKVAKAVPVAAEKKAVAKKPVTSSKPKARAVYDESQVKHLDALEHIRLRSGMYIGRLGDGSNQNDGIYVLLKEVVDNAVDEFIMGYGTRIDVEVKDGRVKVRDYGRGIPLGKVVECVSEINTGAKYNDDVFQFSVGMNGVGTKAVNALSSYFRVVSVRDGECTDAVFEKGHLVSEKHGKLKEKQHNGTYFEFVPDDEVFGKYSFNMEFVEKRMWNYAYLNTGLTIRLNGQDFKSDNGLLDLLTKEIEDTSLYPVSSYVGERLKFAFTHTNSYGENYFSFVNGQYTADGGSHLNAFKEGFVKGINDFYGTSYKSEDVREGLTAAILVKIKDPVFESQTKNK
;
A
#
# COMPACT_ATOMS: atom_id res chain seq x y z
N MET A 1 24.75 -60.24 -27.11
CA MET A 1 23.65 -61.16 -26.76
C MET A 1 22.61 -60.31 -26.06
N GLY A 2 21.56 -59.94 -26.62
CA GLY A 2 20.34 -60.47 -27.19
C GLY A 2 19.24 -59.87 -26.39
N ALA A 3 18.47 -58.90 -26.85
CA ALA A 3 17.37 -58.83 -27.79
C ALA A 3 16.04 -59.39 -27.24
N LYS A 4 15.02 -58.54 -27.41
CA LYS A 4 13.61 -58.68 -27.73
C LYS A 4 12.68 -58.06 -26.70
N SER A 5 11.94 -56.93 -26.96
CA SER A 5 10.79 -56.62 -27.86
C SER A 5 9.54 -57.44 -27.52
N GLU A 6 8.44 -56.72 -27.26
CA GLU A 6 7.07 -56.88 -27.81
C GLU A 6 6.14 -55.93 -27.04
N LYS A 7 5.53 -54.99 -27.60
CA LYS A 7 4.40 -54.70 -28.52
C LYS A 7 3.05 -55.28 -28.10
N SER A 8 2.09 -54.36 -28.22
CA SER A 8 0.65 -54.46 -28.54
C SER A 8 -0.28 -54.51 -27.32
N SER A 9 -1.48 -53.93 -27.30
CA SER A 9 -2.36 -53.49 -28.38
C SER A 9 -3.49 -52.58 -27.84
N LYS A 10 -4.00 -51.78 -28.74
CA LYS A 10 -5.21 -50.95 -28.70
C LYS A 10 -6.47 -51.71 -28.31
N LYS A 11 -7.41 -51.04 -27.60
CA LYS A 11 -8.84 -51.18 -27.97
C LYS A 11 -9.61 -49.89 -27.61
N SER A 12 -10.15 -49.29 -28.63
CA SER A 12 -11.16 -48.22 -28.66
C SER A 12 -12.55 -48.83 -28.44
N THR A 13 -13.43 -48.12 -27.79
CA THR A 13 -14.87 -48.23 -28.05
C THR A 13 -15.55 -46.87 -27.94
N LYS A 14 -16.26 -46.56 -29.00
CA LYS A 14 -17.12 -45.41 -29.27
C LYS A 14 -18.54 -45.63 -28.77
N THR A 15 -19.28 -44.52 -28.77
CA THR A 15 -20.73 -44.32 -28.89
C THR A 15 -21.51 -44.31 -27.54
N SER A 16 -22.47 -43.40 -27.31
CA SER A 16 -23.44 -42.74 -28.19
C SER A 16 -24.09 -41.50 -27.55
N LYS A 17 -24.49 -40.59 -28.42
CA LYS A 17 -25.36 -39.43 -28.20
C LYS A 17 -26.75 -39.81 -27.73
N THR A 18 -27.41 -39.00 -26.91
CA THR A 18 -28.85 -38.80 -27.01
C THR A 18 -29.24 -37.37 -26.65
N THR A 19 -29.60 -36.63 -27.62
CA THR A 19 -30.31 -35.34 -27.63
C THR A 19 -31.76 -35.54 -27.28
N LYS A 20 -32.37 -34.72 -26.44
CA LYS A 20 -33.80 -34.43 -26.51
C LYS A 20 -34.09 -32.98 -26.17
N ASN A 21 -34.44 -32.22 -27.21
CA ASN A 21 -35.21 -30.96 -27.19
C ASN A 21 -36.62 -31.14 -26.70
N VAL A 22 -37.13 -30.21 -25.90
CA VAL A 22 -38.56 -29.84 -25.90
C VAL A 22 -38.70 -28.34 -25.63
N LYS A 23 -39.05 -27.66 -26.64
CA LYS A 23 -39.93 -26.54 -27.02
C LYS A 23 -40.52 -25.64 -25.92
N ALA A 24 -40.44 -24.40 -26.31
CA ALA A 24 -41.09 -23.18 -25.86
C ALA A 24 -42.61 -23.21 -25.86
N ALA A 25 -43.22 -22.42 -24.99
CA ALA A 25 -44.55 -21.85 -25.21
C ALA A 25 -44.60 -20.40 -24.73
N LYS A 26 -45.19 -19.61 -25.62
CA LYS A 26 -45.39 -18.16 -25.64
C LYS A 26 -46.68 -17.72 -24.96
N ASN A 27 -46.69 -16.44 -24.56
CA ASN A 27 -47.82 -15.48 -24.50
C ASN A 27 -48.74 -15.54 -23.29
N THR A 28 -49.01 -14.40 -22.63
CA THR A 28 -49.90 -13.32 -23.12
C THR A 28 -49.78 -12.02 -22.28
N LYS A 29 -49.96 -10.92 -23.01
CA LYS A 29 -50.17 -9.53 -22.53
C LYS A 29 -51.47 -9.36 -21.76
N THR A 30 -51.55 -8.39 -20.84
CA THR A 30 -52.60 -7.33 -20.82
C THR A 30 -52.32 -6.28 -19.73
N THR A 31 -52.05 -5.08 -20.13
CA THR A 31 -52.67 -3.73 -20.09
C THR A 31 -52.95 -3.08 -18.72
N LYS A 32 -52.26 -1.95 -18.60
CA LYS A 32 -52.65 -0.59 -18.13
C LYS A 32 -53.70 -0.41 -17.03
N LYS A 33 -53.33 0.36 -16.01
CA LYS A 33 -54.03 1.63 -15.70
C LYS A 33 -53.20 2.59 -14.85
N THR A 34 -53.03 3.75 -15.37
CA THR A 34 -52.57 5.04 -14.84
C THR A 34 -53.52 5.57 -13.76
N ALA A 35 -52.99 6.19 -12.69
CA ALA A 35 -53.57 7.34 -12.00
C ALA A 35 -52.55 8.04 -11.08
N GLU A 36 -52.13 9.21 -11.45
CA GLU A 36 -51.73 10.35 -10.60
C GLU A 36 -52.92 11.28 -10.45
N PRO A 37 -52.82 12.40 -9.65
CA PRO A 37 -52.22 12.68 -8.33
C PRO A 37 -53.25 13.37 -7.40
N LYS A 38 -52.93 13.54 -6.11
CA LYS A 38 -53.53 14.67 -5.33
C LYS A 38 -52.55 15.22 -4.28
N LYS A 39 -52.38 16.53 -4.38
CA LYS A 39 -51.73 17.47 -3.46
C LYS A 39 -52.54 17.66 -2.17
N SER A 40 -51.88 17.93 -1.04
CA SER A 40 -52.08 19.06 -0.13
C SER A 40 -51.28 18.83 1.15
N SER A 41 -50.29 19.67 1.42
CA SER A 41 -50.27 20.87 2.24
C SER A 41 -50.45 20.62 3.74
N SER A 42 -49.36 20.82 4.52
CA SER A 42 -49.38 21.89 5.56
C SER A 42 -48.03 21.99 6.28
N VAL A 43 -47.43 23.16 6.13
CA VAL A 43 -46.28 23.65 6.89
C VAL A 43 -46.76 23.95 8.31
N LYS A 44 -46.06 23.43 9.33
CA LYS A 44 -46.14 23.98 10.70
C LYS A 44 -44.78 24.49 11.12
N THR A 45 -44.66 25.77 11.05
CA THR A 45 -43.67 26.64 11.70
C THR A 45 -43.74 26.48 13.21
N VAL A 46 -42.64 26.16 13.87
CA VAL A 46 -42.53 26.28 15.33
C VAL A 46 -41.46 27.32 15.62
N SER A 47 -41.97 28.38 16.27
CA SER A 47 -41.25 29.59 16.66
C SER A 47 -40.17 29.30 17.73
N ALA A 48 -39.01 29.91 17.56
CA ALA A 48 -37.95 29.97 18.54
C ALA A 48 -38.32 30.91 19.69
N LYS A 49 -38.23 30.41 20.92
CA LYS A 49 -38.29 31.25 22.14
C LYS A 49 -36.90 31.80 22.46
N VAL A 50 -36.79 33.10 22.40
CA VAL A 50 -35.65 33.88 22.87
C VAL A 50 -35.58 33.80 24.40
N ALA A 51 -34.47 33.32 24.96
CA ALA A 51 -34.16 33.43 26.38
C ALA A 51 -33.31 34.69 26.62
N LYS A 52 -33.77 35.48 27.59
CA LYS A 52 -33.21 36.76 28.01
C LYS A 52 -31.80 36.63 28.60
N ALA A 53 -30.90 37.50 28.16
CA ALA A 53 -29.58 37.71 28.72
C ALA A 53 -29.66 38.45 30.09
N VAL A 54 -28.87 37.97 31.03
CA VAL A 54 -28.60 38.65 32.32
C VAL A 54 -27.26 39.40 32.15
N PRO A 55 -27.15 40.69 32.57
CA PRO A 55 -25.92 41.44 32.41
C PRO A 55 -24.97 41.14 33.57
N VAL A 56 -23.74 40.70 33.24
CA VAL A 56 -22.61 40.65 34.20
C VAL A 56 -21.78 41.91 34.01
N ALA A 57 -21.59 42.62 35.15
CA ALA A 57 -20.89 43.88 35.26
C ALA A 57 -19.39 43.73 34.84
N ALA A 58 -18.94 44.65 34.01
CA ALA A 58 -17.57 44.76 33.57
C ALA A 58 -16.72 45.54 34.57
N GLU A 59 -15.75 44.88 35.21
CA GLU A 59 -14.64 45.58 35.88
C GLU A 59 -13.56 45.93 34.84
N LYS A 60 -13.37 47.23 34.61
CA LYS A 60 -12.31 47.79 33.79
C LYS A 60 -11.00 47.77 34.56
N LYS A 61 -10.10 46.83 34.29
CA LYS A 61 -8.66 46.97 34.59
C LYS A 61 -7.99 47.60 33.40
N ALA A 62 -7.45 48.80 33.60
CA ALA A 62 -6.64 49.53 32.63
C ALA A 62 -5.32 48.76 32.39
N VAL A 63 -5.12 48.22 31.18
CA VAL A 63 -3.84 47.69 30.71
C VAL A 63 -3.15 48.79 29.94
N ALA A 64 -1.98 49.21 30.44
CA ALA A 64 -1.11 50.21 29.81
C ALA A 64 -0.66 49.74 28.41
N LYS A 65 -0.99 50.54 27.39
CA LYS A 65 -0.53 50.35 26.02
C LYS A 65 0.99 50.58 25.94
N LYS A 66 1.77 49.51 25.71
CA LYS A 66 3.14 49.66 25.19
C LYS A 66 3.08 50.21 23.77
N PRO A 67 3.98 51.12 23.37
CA PRO A 67 3.97 51.66 22.02
C PRO A 67 4.29 50.55 21.01
N VAL A 68 3.38 50.38 20.04
CA VAL A 68 3.60 49.52 18.89
C VAL A 68 4.64 50.21 18.02
N THR A 69 5.85 49.69 18.01
CA THR A 69 6.87 50.10 17.02
C THR A 69 6.34 49.69 15.64
N SER A 70 6.05 50.69 14.82
CA SER A 70 5.68 50.53 13.44
C SER A 70 6.83 49.84 12.68
N SER A 71 6.71 48.55 12.42
CA SER A 71 7.57 47.90 11.45
C SER A 71 7.28 48.48 10.07
N LYS A 72 8.29 49.10 9.45
CA LYS A 72 8.21 49.54 8.03
C LYS A 72 7.65 48.39 7.19
N PRO A 73 6.71 48.62 6.28
CA PRO A 73 6.22 47.59 5.39
C PRO A 73 7.43 47.06 4.59
N LYS A 74 7.67 45.73 4.68
CA LYS A 74 8.66 45.08 3.79
C LYS A 74 8.22 45.40 2.36
N ALA A 75 9.14 45.98 1.57
CA ALA A 75 8.91 46.19 0.15
C ALA A 75 8.33 44.90 -0.45
N ARG A 76 7.20 45.02 -1.15
CA ARG A 76 6.63 43.88 -1.89
C ARG A 76 7.68 43.44 -2.90
N ALA A 77 8.11 42.19 -2.84
CA ALA A 77 9.00 41.63 -3.83
C ALA A 77 8.34 41.80 -5.21
N VAL A 78 9.09 42.38 -6.15
CA VAL A 78 8.64 42.50 -7.55
C VAL A 78 8.59 41.10 -8.13
N TYR A 79 7.44 40.68 -8.66
CA TYR A 79 7.30 39.41 -9.34
C TYR A 79 7.64 39.63 -10.82
N ASP A 80 8.84 39.22 -11.21
CA ASP A 80 9.37 39.29 -12.58
C ASP A 80 10.04 37.97 -12.96
N GLU A 81 10.56 37.85 -14.15
CA GLU A 81 11.20 36.66 -14.70
C GLU A 81 12.35 36.15 -13.83
N SER A 82 13.02 37.03 -13.08
CA SER A 82 14.12 36.67 -12.18
C SER A 82 13.66 35.83 -10.97
N GLN A 83 12.37 35.86 -10.64
CA GLN A 83 11.77 35.11 -9.54
C GLN A 83 11.34 33.71 -9.96
N VAL A 84 11.34 33.40 -11.26
CA VAL A 84 11.03 32.08 -11.79
C VAL A 84 12.25 31.17 -11.64
N LYS A 85 12.18 30.17 -10.77
CA LYS A 85 13.24 29.18 -10.54
C LYS A 85 12.90 27.86 -11.20
N HIS A 86 13.85 27.29 -11.90
CA HIS A 86 13.83 25.89 -12.30
C HIS A 86 14.52 25.07 -11.21
N LEU A 87 13.86 24.02 -10.72
CA LEU A 87 14.42 23.08 -9.76
C LEU A 87 14.67 21.76 -10.48
N ASP A 88 15.75 21.08 -10.16
CA ASP A 88 15.88 19.70 -10.54
C ASP A 88 14.91 18.81 -9.72
N ALA A 89 14.79 17.55 -10.14
CA ALA A 89 13.80 16.65 -9.56
C ALA A 89 14.08 16.34 -8.09
N LEU A 90 15.32 16.18 -7.69
CA LEU A 90 15.71 15.85 -6.31
C LEU A 90 15.62 17.06 -5.40
N GLU A 91 15.98 18.25 -5.90
CA GLU A 91 15.76 19.52 -5.21
C GLU A 91 14.27 19.77 -4.97
N HIS A 92 13.42 19.48 -5.97
CA HIS A 92 11.98 19.60 -5.81
C HIS A 92 11.44 18.64 -4.72
N ILE A 93 11.94 17.39 -4.67
CA ILE A 93 11.58 16.42 -3.64
C ILE A 93 11.94 16.97 -2.25
N ARG A 94 13.14 17.53 -2.06
CA ARG A 94 13.56 18.10 -0.79
C ARG A 94 12.68 19.31 -0.38
N LEU A 95 12.40 20.20 -1.35
CA LEU A 95 11.57 21.39 -1.10
C LEU A 95 10.10 21.06 -0.82
N ARG A 96 9.56 20.01 -1.42
CA ARG A 96 8.15 19.59 -1.35
C ARG A 96 8.01 18.14 -0.88
N SER A 97 8.80 17.76 0.12
CA SER A 97 8.84 16.37 0.65
C SER A 97 7.48 15.79 0.97
N GLY A 98 6.55 16.60 1.48
CA GLY A 98 5.19 16.16 1.79
C GLY A 98 4.39 15.61 0.61
N MET A 99 4.71 16.01 -0.63
CA MET A 99 4.08 15.46 -1.85
C MET A 99 4.49 14.01 -2.11
N TYR A 100 5.67 13.60 -1.64
CA TYR A 100 6.28 12.30 -1.93
C TYR A 100 6.17 11.30 -0.78
N ILE A 101 6.27 11.81 0.46
CA ILE A 101 6.29 10.97 1.66
C ILE A 101 5.19 11.31 2.67
N GLY A 102 4.29 12.24 2.32
CA GLY A 102 3.23 12.68 3.22
C GLY A 102 3.77 13.44 4.42
N ARG A 103 3.32 13.11 5.61
CA ARG A 103 3.73 13.74 6.86
C ARG A 103 5.22 13.48 7.14
N LEU A 104 5.99 14.49 7.51
CA LEU A 104 7.38 14.31 7.94
C LEU A 104 7.45 13.51 9.25
N GLY A 105 7.02 14.13 10.34
CA GLY A 105 6.98 13.52 11.68
C GLY A 105 8.34 13.18 12.28
N ASP A 106 8.32 12.68 13.51
CA ASP A 106 9.50 12.32 14.30
C ASP A 106 9.66 10.81 14.55
N GLY A 107 8.77 10.00 13.96
CA GLY A 107 8.70 8.55 14.12
C GLY A 107 7.72 8.07 15.18
N SER A 108 7.03 8.98 15.88
CA SER A 108 6.01 8.63 16.86
C SER A 108 4.70 8.12 16.26
N ASN A 109 4.50 8.33 14.95
CA ASN A 109 3.32 7.87 14.22
C ASN A 109 3.72 6.94 13.07
N GLN A 110 3.00 5.84 12.88
CA GLN A 110 3.27 4.84 11.84
C GLN A 110 3.21 5.38 10.39
N ASN A 111 2.62 6.56 10.19
CA ASN A 111 2.51 7.24 8.90
C ASN A 111 3.55 8.34 8.71
N ASP A 112 4.53 8.48 9.60
CA ASP A 112 5.60 9.45 9.46
C ASP A 112 6.55 9.08 8.30
N GLY A 113 7.09 10.09 7.66
CA GLY A 113 7.84 9.97 6.41
C GLY A 113 9.04 9.02 6.48
N ILE A 114 9.69 8.89 7.63
CA ILE A 114 10.81 7.93 7.80
C ILE A 114 10.38 6.48 7.53
N TYR A 115 9.12 6.12 7.88
CA TYR A 115 8.59 4.79 7.56
C TYR A 115 8.19 4.66 6.09
N VAL A 116 7.87 5.78 5.42
CA VAL A 116 7.64 5.79 3.97
C VAL A 116 8.97 5.55 3.24
N LEU A 117 10.08 6.16 3.69
CA LEU A 117 11.40 5.88 3.12
C LEU A 117 11.77 4.39 3.25
N LEU A 118 11.63 3.81 4.45
CA LEU A 118 11.84 2.37 4.66
C LEU A 118 10.95 1.53 3.73
N LYS A 119 9.67 1.88 3.64
CA LYS A 119 8.70 1.20 2.81
C LYS A 119 9.10 1.18 1.34
N GLU A 120 9.50 2.31 0.75
CA GLU A 120 9.85 2.42 -0.65
C GLU A 120 11.05 1.51 -1.03
N VAL A 121 11.99 1.31 -0.12
CA VAL A 121 13.12 0.40 -0.35
C VAL A 121 12.71 -1.05 -0.19
N VAL A 122 11.90 -1.38 0.82
CA VAL A 122 11.39 -2.75 1.02
C VAL A 122 10.42 -3.15 -0.10
N ASP A 123 9.56 -2.24 -0.57
CA ASP A 123 8.65 -2.49 -1.70
C ASP A 123 9.41 -2.94 -2.95
N ASN A 124 10.58 -2.35 -3.24
CA ASN A 124 11.40 -2.78 -4.39
C ASN A 124 11.96 -4.20 -4.21
N ALA A 125 12.36 -4.55 -2.99
CA ALA A 125 12.83 -5.90 -2.69
C ALA A 125 11.69 -6.94 -2.77
N VAL A 126 10.48 -6.56 -2.33
CA VAL A 126 9.27 -7.40 -2.44
C VAL A 126 8.86 -7.57 -3.90
N ASP A 127 9.00 -6.55 -4.74
CA ASP A 127 8.72 -6.65 -6.17
C ASP A 127 9.59 -7.71 -6.86
N GLU A 128 10.86 -7.84 -6.50
CA GLU A 128 11.71 -8.93 -7.01
C GLU A 128 11.19 -10.32 -6.62
N PHE A 129 10.71 -10.48 -5.36
CA PHE A 129 10.08 -11.72 -4.93
C PHE A 129 8.78 -12.01 -5.71
N ILE A 130 7.92 -11.01 -5.92
CA ILE A 130 6.67 -11.16 -6.69
C ILE A 130 6.96 -11.60 -8.13
N MET A 131 8.09 -11.14 -8.69
CA MET A 131 8.57 -11.55 -10.01
C MET A 131 9.26 -12.93 -10.02
N GLY A 132 9.29 -13.62 -8.87
CA GLY A 132 9.88 -14.97 -8.74
C GLY A 132 11.39 -14.99 -8.48
N TYR A 133 11.98 -13.85 -8.11
CA TYR A 133 13.41 -13.74 -7.85
C TYR A 133 13.71 -13.47 -6.37
N GLY A 134 14.46 -14.39 -5.76
CA GLY A 134 14.77 -14.33 -4.33
C GLY A 134 13.59 -14.73 -3.46
N THR A 135 13.87 -15.23 -2.26
CA THR A 135 12.86 -15.65 -1.28
C THR A 135 13.14 -15.05 0.11
N ARG A 136 14.15 -14.19 0.18
CA ARG A 136 14.59 -13.56 1.43
C ARG A 136 14.92 -12.09 1.20
N ILE A 137 14.58 -11.29 2.20
CA ILE A 137 14.96 -9.87 2.31
C ILE A 137 15.56 -9.67 3.70
N ASP A 138 16.77 -9.11 3.79
CA ASP A 138 17.39 -8.74 5.04
C ASP A 138 17.20 -7.24 5.27
N VAL A 139 16.69 -6.88 6.46
CA VAL A 139 16.44 -5.51 6.89
C VAL A 139 17.16 -5.27 8.21
N GLU A 140 17.92 -4.21 8.30
CA GLU A 140 18.52 -3.74 9.55
C GLU A 140 18.11 -2.30 9.79
N VAL A 141 17.54 -2.02 10.96
CA VAL A 141 17.20 -0.67 11.42
C VAL A 141 17.90 -0.44 12.75
N LYS A 142 18.91 0.41 12.74
CA LYS A 142 19.72 0.67 13.95
C LYS A 142 20.27 2.09 13.94
N ASP A 143 20.15 2.80 15.05
CA ASP A 143 20.73 4.15 15.26
C ASP A 143 20.36 5.13 14.12
N GLY A 144 19.10 5.14 13.69
CA GLY A 144 18.61 5.98 12.59
C GLY A 144 19.03 5.52 11.19
N ARG A 145 19.86 4.50 11.05
CA ARG A 145 20.34 3.93 9.80
C ARG A 145 19.51 2.74 9.40
N VAL A 146 19.16 2.67 8.12
CA VAL A 146 18.41 1.57 7.52
C VAL A 146 19.26 0.89 6.47
N LYS A 147 19.28 -0.45 6.48
CA LYS A 147 19.89 -1.28 5.45
C LYS A 147 18.86 -2.29 4.98
N VAL A 148 18.77 -2.48 3.67
CA VAL A 148 17.88 -3.47 3.05
C VAL A 148 18.65 -4.21 1.97
N ARG A 149 18.64 -5.55 2.01
CA ARG A 149 19.26 -6.42 1.00
C ARG A 149 18.22 -7.39 0.47
N ASP A 150 17.96 -7.35 -0.83
CA ASP A 150 17.27 -8.42 -1.54
C ASP A 150 18.25 -9.40 -2.20
N TYR A 151 17.72 -10.54 -2.62
CA TYR A 151 18.46 -11.58 -3.33
C TYR A 151 17.80 -11.84 -4.70
N GLY A 152 17.27 -10.77 -5.31
CA GLY A 152 16.67 -10.76 -6.62
C GLY A 152 17.69 -10.67 -7.77
N ARG A 153 17.25 -10.07 -8.87
CA ARG A 153 18.10 -9.92 -10.09
C ARG A 153 19.17 -8.85 -9.96
N GLY A 154 18.96 -7.87 -9.09
CA GLY A 154 19.75 -6.65 -9.03
C GLY A 154 19.34 -5.62 -10.12
N ILE A 155 19.62 -4.36 -9.89
CA ILE A 155 19.44 -3.29 -10.89
C ILE A 155 20.47 -3.49 -12.01
N PRO A 156 20.14 -3.31 -13.29
CA PRO A 156 21.13 -3.33 -14.37
C PRO A 156 22.30 -2.41 -14.08
N LEU A 157 23.54 -2.95 -14.10
CA LEU A 157 24.72 -2.29 -13.54
C LEU A 157 24.99 -0.88 -14.14
N GLY A 158 24.80 -0.71 -15.44
CA GLY A 158 24.94 0.58 -16.12
C GLY A 158 23.78 1.55 -15.91
N LYS A 159 22.78 1.21 -15.08
CA LYS A 159 21.59 2.03 -14.82
C LYS A 159 21.32 2.28 -13.34
N VAL A 160 22.27 1.93 -12.48
CA VAL A 160 22.09 2.02 -11.02
C VAL A 160 21.88 3.48 -10.60
N VAL A 161 22.75 4.39 -11.04
CA VAL A 161 22.65 5.81 -10.71
C VAL A 161 21.35 6.43 -11.22
N GLU A 162 21.03 6.25 -12.49
CA GLU A 162 19.79 6.76 -13.10
C GLU A 162 18.54 6.24 -12.38
N CYS A 163 18.51 4.94 -12.04
CA CYS A 163 17.38 4.32 -11.36
C CYS A 163 17.09 4.89 -9.97
N VAL A 164 18.06 5.49 -9.30
CA VAL A 164 17.90 6.05 -7.94
C VAL A 164 17.96 7.58 -7.88
N SER A 165 18.27 8.27 -8.99
CA SER A 165 18.39 9.73 -9.04
C SER A 165 17.48 10.41 -10.05
N GLU A 166 17.12 9.75 -11.17
CA GLU A 166 16.31 10.36 -12.21
C GLU A 166 14.85 9.96 -12.13
N ILE A 167 13.94 10.94 -12.04
CA ILE A 167 12.48 10.71 -12.08
C ILE A 167 12.10 10.12 -13.44
N ASN A 168 11.04 9.33 -13.46
CA ASN A 168 10.53 8.64 -14.65
C ASN A 168 11.51 7.60 -15.24
N THR A 169 12.46 7.13 -14.46
CA THR A 169 13.39 6.07 -14.84
C THR A 169 13.14 4.81 -14.01
N GLY A 170 12.97 3.68 -14.65
CA GLY A 170 12.76 2.39 -13.98
C GLY A 170 12.11 1.36 -14.89
N ALA A 171 12.31 0.08 -14.59
CA ALA A 171 11.77 -1.05 -15.36
C ALA A 171 10.26 -1.29 -15.10
N LYS A 172 9.69 -0.66 -14.09
CA LYS A 172 8.27 -0.82 -13.67
C LYS A 172 7.27 -0.16 -14.63
N TYR A 173 7.75 0.63 -15.59
CA TYR A 173 6.95 1.14 -16.72
C TYR A 173 6.74 0.12 -17.84
N ASN A 174 7.34 -1.06 -17.74
CA ASN A 174 7.18 -2.14 -18.70
C ASN A 174 6.39 -3.28 -18.06
N ASP A 175 5.14 -3.46 -18.46
CA ASP A 175 4.22 -4.48 -17.97
C ASP A 175 4.75 -5.92 -18.18
N ASP A 176 5.59 -6.13 -19.20
CA ASP A 176 6.21 -7.45 -19.45
C ASP A 176 7.25 -7.81 -18.39
N VAL A 177 7.78 -6.80 -17.68
CA VAL A 177 8.81 -6.98 -16.65
C VAL A 177 8.22 -6.94 -15.24
N PHE A 178 7.17 -6.13 -15.01
CA PHE A 178 6.50 -5.99 -13.71
C PHE A 178 4.98 -5.86 -13.87
N GLN A 179 4.22 -6.93 -13.63
CA GLN A 179 2.75 -6.91 -13.81
C GLN A 179 1.96 -6.41 -12.61
N PHE A 180 2.37 -6.69 -11.38
CA PHE A 180 1.64 -6.34 -10.16
C PHE A 180 2.58 -5.76 -9.11
N SER A 181 3.40 -4.77 -9.50
CA SER A 181 4.38 -4.21 -8.59
C SER A 181 3.74 -3.45 -7.44
N VAL A 182 4.37 -3.51 -6.28
CA VAL A 182 4.02 -2.73 -5.08
C VAL A 182 4.39 -1.27 -5.27
N GLY A 183 5.57 -1.01 -5.86
CA GLY A 183 6.09 0.32 -6.18
C GLY A 183 5.81 0.70 -7.64
N MET A 184 4.88 1.61 -7.93
CA MET A 184 4.41 1.90 -9.30
C MET A 184 4.93 3.20 -9.90
N ASN A 185 5.14 4.23 -9.10
CA ASN A 185 5.33 5.59 -9.61
C ASN A 185 6.78 5.92 -10.02
N GLY A 186 7.73 5.00 -9.85
CA GLY A 186 9.14 5.20 -10.20
C GLY A 186 9.85 6.35 -9.47
N VAL A 187 9.26 6.87 -8.38
CA VAL A 187 9.79 8.01 -7.61
C VAL A 187 10.29 7.64 -6.22
N GLY A 188 9.93 6.45 -5.70
CA GLY A 188 10.18 6.08 -4.31
C GLY A 188 11.64 6.10 -3.91
N THR A 189 12.52 5.39 -4.63
CA THR A 189 13.97 5.39 -4.35
C THR A 189 14.61 6.77 -4.53
N LYS A 190 14.09 7.60 -5.44
CA LYS A 190 14.53 8.97 -5.62
C LYS A 190 14.20 9.84 -4.41
N ALA A 191 13.01 9.61 -3.82
CA ALA A 191 12.63 10.28 -2.58
C ALA A 191 13.53 9.83 -1.42
N VAL A 192 13.82 8.52 -1.31
CA VAL A 192 14.76 8.04 -0.29
C VAL A 192 16.14 8.69 -0.47
N ASN A 193 16.69 8.71 -1.68
CA ASN A 193 17.96 9.33 -1.98
C ASN A 193 17.96 10.84 -1.65
N ALA A 194 16.99 11.60 -2.17
CA ALA A 194 16.91 13.05 -1.98
C ALA A 194 16.72 13.44 -0.50
N LEU A 195 16.00 12.64 0.29
CA LEU A 195 15.65 12.94 1.68
C LEU A 195 16.57 12.27 2.72
N SER A 196 17.72 11.74 2.26
CA SER A 196 18.72 11.12 3.12
C SER A 196 20.01 11.96 3.14
N SER A 197 20.60 12.10 4.33
CA SER A 197 21.95 12.68 4.49
C SER A 197 23.03 11.76 3.92
N TYR A 198 22.75 10.45 3.92
CA TYR A 198 23.59 9.42 3.32
C TYR A 198 22.70 8.38 2.63
N PHE A 199 23.00 8.07 1.38
CA PHE A 199 22.33 7.01 0.64
C PHE A 199 23.36 6.25 -0.19
N ARG A 200 23.32 4.91 -0.09
CA ARG A 200 24.17 4.00 -0.86
C ARG A 200 23.34 2.93 -1.51
N VAL A 201 23.63 2.63 -2.74
CA VAL A 201 23.06 1.51 -3.47
C VAL A 201 24.18 0.65 -4.04
N VAL A 202 24.09 -0.67 -3.82
CA VAL A 202 24.97 -1.65 -4.43
C VAL A 202 24.12 -2.65 -5.19
N SER A 203 24.32 -2.74 -6.49
CA SER A 203 23.73 -3.78 -7.32
C SER A 203 24.75 -4.83 -7.66
N VAL A 204 24.40 -6.10 -7.47
CA VAL A 204 25.22 -7.26 -7.80
C VAL A 204 24.51 -8.08 -8.86
N ARG A 205 25.23 -8.32 -9.99
CA ARG A 205 24.75 -9.16 -11.08
C ARG A 205 25.90 -9.97 -11.67
N ASP A 206 25.73 -11.28 -11.68
CA ASP A 206 26.61 -12.23 -12.38
C ASP A 206 28.11 -12.10 -12.05
N GLY A 207 28.39 -11.77 -10.78
CA GLY A 207 29.76 -11.61 -10.27
C GLY A 207 30.37 -10.22 -10.47
N GLU A 208 29.61 -9.28 -11.00
CA GLU A 208 29.98 -7.87 -11.11
C GLU A 208 29.07 -7.01 -10.22
N CYS A 209 29.55 -5.82 -9.87
CA CYS A 209 28.78 -4.87 -9.05
C CYS A 209 28.97 -3.44 -9.49
N THR A 210 27.94 -2.64 -9.20
CA THR A 210 28.00 -1.17 -9.20
C THR A 210 27.63 -0.70 -7.79
N ASP A 211 28.48 0.14 -7.21
CA ASP A 211 28.37 0.73 -5.88
C ASP A 211 28.33 2.25 -6.01
N ALA A 212 27.21 2.86 -5.72
CA ALA A 212 27.01 4.30 -5.82
C ALA A 212 26.61 4.88 -4.46
N VAL A 213 27.23 6.00 -4.09
CA VAL A 213 27.00 6.74 -2.84
C VAL A 213 26.53 8.13 -3.16
N PHE A 214 25.52 8.59 -2.43
CA PHE A 214 24.92 9.90 -2.56
C PHE A 214 24.81 10.60 -1.21
N GLU A 215 24.82 11.91 -1.21
CA GLU A 215 24.49 12.76 -0.08
C GLU A 215 23.42 13.77 -0.51
N LYS A 216 22.27 13.74 0.17
CA LYS A 216 21.12 14.64 -0.11
C LYS A 216 20.69 14.64 -1.59
N GLY A 217 20.79 13.49 -2.25
CA GLY A 217 20.48 13.32 -3.67
C GLY A 217 21.64 13.50 -4.63
N HIS A 218 22.76 14.10 -4.20
CA HIS A 218 23.92 14.35 -5.05
C HIS A 218 24.86 13.14 -5.07
N LEU A 219 25.27 12.70 -6.25
CA LEU A 219 26.22 11.61 -6.43
C LEU A 219 27.61 12.01 -5.90
N VAL A 220 28.11 11.25 -4.93
CA VAL A 220 29.45 11.45 -4.32
C VAL A 220 30.48 10.53 -4.95
N SER A 221 30.11 9.26 -5.14
CA SER A 221 31.01 8.30 -5.77
C SER A 221 30.24 7.20 -6.48
N GLU A 222 30.83 6.71 -7.56
CA GLU A 222 30.36 5.52 -8.29
C GLU A 222 31.56 4.63 -8.59
N LYS A 223 31.39 3.32 -8.34
CA LYS A 223 32.42 2.30 -8.57
C LYS A 223 31.80 1.10 -9.28
N HIS A 224 32.46 0.66 -10.31
CA HIS A 224 32.14 -0.58 -11.02
C HIS A 224 33.29 -1.58 -10.87
N GLY A 225 32.96 -2.84 -10.76
CA GLY A 225 34.00 -3.85 -10.66
C GLY A 225 33.49 -5.26 -10.54
N LYS A 226 34.44 -6.20 -10.67
CA LYS A 226 34.21 -7.61 -10.39
C LYS A 226 34.32 -7.85 -8.90
N LEU A 227 33.42 -8.70 -8.40
CA LEU A 227 33.48 -9.12 -7.00
C LEU A 227 34.68 -10.04 -6.78
N LYS A 228 35.40 -9.83 -5.67
CA LYS A 228 36.51 -10.69 -5.25
C LYS A 228 36.01 -12.05 -4.75
N GLU A 229 34.82 -12.07 -4.17
CA GLU A 229 34.16 -13.27 -3.64
C GLU A 229 32.80 -13.44 -4.31
N LYS A 230 32.36 -14.69 -4.46
CA LYS A 230 31.05 -14.99 -5.03
C LYS A 230 29.94 -14.50 -4.10
N GLN A 231 29.14 -13.58 -4.57
CA GLN A 231 27.93 -13.11 -3.91
C GLN A 231 26.71 -13.43 -4.76
N HIS A 232 25.55 -13.56 -4.10
CA HIS A 232 24.27 -13.68 -4.79
C HIS A 232 23.92 -12.36 -5.48
N ASN A 233 23.27 -12.45 -6.63
CA ASN A 233 22.65 -11.31 -7.29
C ASN A 233 21.67 -10.61 -6.33
N GLY A 234 21.34 -9.38 -6.63
CA GLY A 234 20.35 -8.59 -5.89
C GLY A 234 20.84 -7.18 -5.61
N THR A 235 20.03 -6.41 -4.86
CA THR A 235 20.31 -5.02 -4.55
C THR A 235 20.46 -4.82 -3.04
N TYR A 236 21.42 -4.01 -2.66
CA TYR A 236 21.60 -3.52 -1.31
C TYR A 236 21.39 -2.02 -1.27
N PHE A 237 20.55 -1.57 -0.36
CA PHE A 237 20.34 -0.17 -0.04
C PHE A 237 20.76 0.12 1.40
N GLU A 238 21.36 1.26 1.61
CA GLU A 238 21.69 1.79 2.93
C GLU A 238 21.40 3.28 2.95
N PHE A 239 20.67 3.76 3.95
CA PHE A 239 20.37 5.19 4.04
C PHE A 239 20.20 5.66 5.49
N VAL A 240 20.40 6.96 5.66
CA VAL A 240 20.16 7.71 6.89
C VAL A 240 19.27 8.89 6.54
N PRO A 241 18.00 8.94 7.02
CA PRO A 241 17.15 10.11 6.81
C PRO A 241 17.86 11.40 7.25
N ASP A 242 17.66 12.49 6.48
CA ASP A 242 18.34 13.76 6.72
C ASP A 242 17.67 14.54 7.87
N ASP A 243 18.42 14.85 8.93
CA ASP A 243 17.95 15.60 10.08
C ASP A 243 17.60 17.07 9.76
N GLU A 244 18.13 17.64 8.68
CA GLU A 244 17.67 18.93 8.16
C GLU A 244 16.21 18.89 7.67
N VAL A 245 15.73 17.71 7.24
CA VAL A 245 14.36 17.50 6.75
C VAL A 245 13.45 17.01 7.86
N PHE A 246 13.90 15.99 8.62
CA PHE A 246 13.06 15.29 9.60
C PHE A 246 13.23 15.83 11.03
N GLY A 247 14.27 16.65 11.30
CA GLY A 247 14.65 17.02 12.66
C GLY A 247 15.14 15.82 13.46
N LYS A 248 14.87 15.81 14.76
CA LYS A 248 15.13 14.65 15.59
C LYS A 248 14.06 13.60 15.37
N TYR A 249 14.45 12.42 14.97
CA TYR A 249 13.54 11.30 14.73
C TYR A 249 14.07 10.01 15.35
N SER A 250 13.19 9.05 15.54
CA SER A 250 13.55 7.67 15.91
C SER A 250 12.57 6.67 15.30
N PHE A 251 13.07 5.51 14.90
CA PHE A 251 12.21 4.42 14.45
C PHE A 251 11.61 3.70 15.67
N ASN A 252 10.28 3.68 15.79
CA ASN A 252 9.59 2.76 16.68
C ASN A 252 9.60 1.36 16.05
N MET A 253 10.27 0.42 16.69
CA MET A 253 10.43 -0.93 16.16
C MET A 253 9.11 -1.69 16.04
N GLU A 254 8.12 -1.44 16.89
CA GLU A 254 6.79 -2.05 16.79
C GLU A 254 6.11 -1.72 15.44
N PHE A 255 6.27 -0.47 14.96
CA PHE A 255 5.73 -0.09 13.65
C PHE A 255 6.49 -0.73 12.49
N VAL A 256 7.82 -0.88 12.64
CA VAL A 256 8.66 -1.57 11.66
C VAL A 256 8.28 -3.06 11.60
N GLU A 257 8.20 -3.74 12.75
CA GLU A 257 7.83 -5.15 12.85
C GLU A 257 6.44 -5.43 12.31
N LYS A 258 5.44 -4.59 12.66
CA LYS A 258 4.08 -4.70 12.12
C LYS A 258 4.09 -4.62 10.59
N ARG A 259 4.91 -3.75 10.02
CA ARG A 259 5.06 -3.63 8.56
C ARG A 259 5.72 -4.87 7.95
N MET A 260 6.75 -5.44 8.59
CA MET A 260 7.40 -6.68 8.13
C MET A 260 6.43 -7.86 8.16
N TRP A 261 5.61 -7.97 9.21
CA TRP A 261 4.54 -8.96 9.27
C TRP A 261 3.53 -8.79 8.14
N ASN A 262 3.10 -7.56 7.83
CA ASN A 262 2.18 -7.32 6.71
C ASN A 262 2.78 -7.83 5.39
N TYR A 263 4.05 -7.55 5.10
CA TYR A 263 4.70 -8.09 3.90
C TYR A 263 4.74 -9.62 3.92
N ALA A 264 5.04 -10.25 5.04
CA ALA A 264 5.07 -11.70 5.18
C ALA A 264 3.68 -12.33 4.94
N TYR A 265 2.62 -11.75 5.51
CA TYR A 265 1.24 -12.22 5.30
C TYR A 265 0.76 -12.07 3.85
N LEU A 266 1.18 -11.02 3.16
CA LEU A 266 0.77 -10.79 1.77
C LEU A 266 1.54 -11.65 0.77
N ASN A 267 2.75 -12.10 1.13
CA ASN A 267 3.72 -12.78 0.27
C ASN A 267 4.17 -14.11 0.87
N THR A 268 3.28 -15.11 0.87
CA THR A 268 3.60 -16.45 1.36
C THR A 268 4.83 -17.03 0.65
N GLY A 269 5.77 -17.57 1.41
CA GLY A 269 7.06 -18.07 0.92
C GLY A 269 8.20 -17.06 0.96
N LEU A 270 7.90 -15.76 1.21
CA LEU A 270 8.91 -14.74 1.49
C LEU A 270 9.33 -14.81 2.97
N THR A 271 10.62 -14.75 3.22
CA THR A 271 11.18 -14.54 4.56
C THR A 271 11.81 -13.16 4.64
N ILE A 272 11.36 -12.33 5.57
CA ILE A 272 11.99 -11.05 5.87
C ILE A 272 12.74 -11.19 7.18
N ARG A 273 14.02 -10.88 7.18
CA ARG A 273 14.86 -10.91 8.38
C ARG A 273 15.13 -9.49 8.85
N LEU A 274 14.47 -9.07 9.93
CA LEU A 274 14.65 -7.77 10.54
C LEU A 274 15.55 -7.90 11.79
N ASN A 275 16.69 -7.23 11.79
CA ASN A 275 17.64 -7.24 12.92
C ASN A 275 17.98 -8.66 13.44
N GLY A 276 17.99 -9.65 12.52
CA GLY A 276 18.26 -11.05 12.83
C GLY A 276 17.04 -11.91 13.15
N GLN A 277 15.85 -11.33 13.35
CA GLN A 277 14.59 -12.05 13.55
C GLN A 277 13.88 -12.30 12.21
N ASP A 278 13.38 -13.53 12.00
CA ASP A 278 12.67 -13.90 10.78
C ASP A 278 11.16 -13.66 10.91
N PHE A 279 10.60 -13.02 9.89
CA PHE A 279 9.18 -12.77 9.69
C PHE A 279 8.74 -13.55 8.45
N LYS A 280 7.89 -14.56 8.65
CA LYS A 280 7.41 -15.45 7.61
C LYS A 280 5.99 -15.91 7.92
N SER A 281 5.15 -16.04 6.91
CA SER A 281 3.81 -16.62 7.01
C SER A 281 3.64 -17.70 5.96
N ASP A 282 3.08 -18.83 6.36
CA ASP A 282 2.80 -19.94 5.45
C ASP A 282 1.35 -19.91 4.94
N ASN A 283 0.41 -19.32 5.70
CA ASN A 283 -1.01 -19.27 5.36
C ASN A 283 -1.52 -17.86 5.00
N GLY A 284 -0.65 -16.85 5.03
CA GLY A 284 -0.96 -15.50 4.54
C GLY A 284 -2.03 -14.77 5.35
N LEU A 285 -3.14 -14.37 4.70
CA LEU A 285 -4.22 -13.63 5.36
C LEU A 285 -4.93 -14.43 6.46
N LEU A 286 -4.88 -15.76 6.41
CA LEU A 286 -5.38 -16.60 7.50
C LEU A 286 -4.56 -16.39 8.77
N ASP A 287 -3.21 -16.39 8.64
CA ASP A 287 -2.32 -16.16 9.78
C ASP A 287 -2.49 -14.73 10.33
N LEU A 288 -2.60 -13.73 9.43
CA LEU A 288 -2.88 -12.34 9.81
C LEU A 288 -4.13 -12.28 10.68
N LEU A 289 -5.23 -12.82 10.20
CA LEU A 289 -6.51 -12.68 10.87
C LEU A 289 -6.54 -13.45 12.19
N THR A 290 -6.00 -14.68 12.22
CA THR A 290 -5.90 -15.48 13.43
C THR A 290 -5.12 -14.77 14.54
N LYS A 291 -4.05 -14.04 14.17
CA LYS A 291 -3.26 -13.26 15.13
C LYS A 291 -4.03 -12.03 15.64
N GLU A 292 -4.77 -11.35 14.77
CA GLU A 292 -5.47 -10.09 15.13
C GLU A 292 -6.73 -10.31 15.97
N ILE A 293 -7.36 -11.51 15.88
CA ILE A 293 -8.62 -11.81 16.62
C ILE A 293 -8.39 -12.43 17.99
N GLU A 294 -7.17 -12.85 18.35
CA GLU A 294 -6.79 -13.37 19.68
C GLU A 294 -7.83 -14.34 20.29
N ASP A 295 -8.23 -15.37 19.54
CA ASP A 295 -9.23 -16.38 19.96
C ASP A 295 -10.66 -15.87 20.25
N THR A 296 -11.01 -14.68 19.80
CA THR A 296 -12.38 -14.12 19.97
C THR A 296 -13.36 -14.53 18.87
N SER A 297 -12.97 -15.41 17.96
CA SER A 297 -13.79 -15.84 16.82
C SER A 297 -14.97 -16.71 17.25
N LEU A 298 -16.13 -16.49 16.62
CA LEU A 298 -17.34 -17.31 16.82
C LEU A 298 -17.28 -18.65 16.08
N TYR A 299 -16.43 -18.75 15.07
CA TYR A 299 -16.15 -19.96 14.26
C TYR A 299 -14.75 -19.85 13.66
N PRO A 300 -14.14 -20.98 13.21
CA PRO A 300 -12.83 -20.97 12.60
C PRO A 300 -12.73 -19.99 11.44
N VAL A 301 -11.61 -19.28 11.31
CA VAL A 301 -11.38 -18.35 10.20
C VAL A 301 -11.52 -19.07 8.87
N SER A 302 -12.41 -18.58 8.02
CA SER A 302 -12.56 -19.05 6.65
C SER A 302 -11.69 -18.24 5.71
N SER A 303 -11.07 -18.87 4.72
CA SER A 303 -10.20 -18.19 3.78
C SER A 303 -10.39 -18.65 2.34
N TYR A 304 -10.12 -17.73 1.40
CA TYR A 304 -10.07 -17.98 -0.03
C TYR A 304 -8.77 -17.45 -0.62
N VAL A 305 -8.10 -18.25 -1.44
CA VAL A 305 -6.87 -17.91 -2.11
C VAL A 305 -7.03 -18.10 -3.61
N GLY A 306 -7.23 -17.00 -4.33
CA GLY A 306 -7.23 -16.93 -5.79
C GLY A 306 -6.04 -16.13 -6.31
N GLU A 307 -5.90 -16.07 -7.64
CA GLU A 307 -4.79 -15.37 -8.29
C GLU A 307 -4.80 -13.86 -8.03
N ARG A 308 -5.98 -13.23 -8.17
CA ARG A 308 -6.17 -11.78 -8.06
C ARG A 308 -6.90 -11.33 -6.80
N LEU A 309 -7.57 -12.25 -6.11
CA LEU A 309 -8.32 -11.98 -4.89
C LEU A 309 -7.96 -13.03 -3.85
N LYS A 310 -7.54 -12.57 -2.69
CA LYS A 310 -7.40 -13.40 -1.49
C LYS A 310 -8.19 -12.73 -0.38
N PHE A 311 -8.87 -13.50 0.45
CA PHE A 311 -9.50 -12.97 1.65
C PHE A 311 -9.57 -14.03 2.74
N ALA A 312 -9.66 -13.56 3.97
CA ALA A 312 -9.97 -14.37 5.14
C ALA A 312 -11.01 -13.61 5.98
N PHE A 313 -11.90 -14.32 6.65
CA PHE A 313 -12.90 -13.70 7.49
C PHE A 313 -13.39 -14.62 8.62
N THR A 314 -13.90 -14.02 9.67
CA THR A 314 -14.69 -14.65 10.74
C THR A 314 -15.58 -13.59 11.38
N HIS A 315 -16.53 -14.01 12.21
CA HIS A 315 -17.23 -13.11 13.11
C HIS A 315 -16.66 -13.23 14.52
N THR A 316 -16.67 -12.13 15.23
CA THR A 316 -16.23 -12.02 16.63
C THR A 316 -17.37 -11.47 17.48
N ASN A 317 -17.20 -11.46 18.80
CA ASN A 317 -18.15 -10.80 19.71
C ASN A 317 -17.95 -9.28 19.80
N SER A 318 -17.11 -8.70 18.95
CA SER A 318 -16.87 -7.26 18.89
C SER A 318 -18.04 -6.55 18.21
N TYR A 319 -18.32 -5.32 18.64
CA TYR A 319 -19.28 -4.47 17.94
C TYR A 319 -18.71 -3.92 16.64
N GLY A 320 -19.56 -3.84 15.60
CA GLY A 320 -19.21 -3.26 14.31
C GLY A 320 -18.36 -4.18 13.43
N GLU A 321 -17.63 -3.58 12.52
CA GLU A 321 -16.87 -4.26 11.46
C GLU A 321 -15.38 -3.91 11.57
N ASN A 322 -14.48 -4.87 11.37
CA ASN A 322 -13.04 -4.64 11.32
C ASN A 322 -12.43 -5.20 10.04
N TYR A 323 -11.64 -4.39 9.33
CA TYR A 323 -11.09 -4.76 8.03
C TYR A 323 -9.60 -4.44 7.89
N PHE A 324 -8.87 -5.41 7.36
CA PHE A 324 -7.49 -5.27 6.90
C PHE A 324 -7.50 -5.34 5.37
N SER A 325 -7.43 -4.20 4.68
CA SER A 325 -7.55 -4.17 3.23
C SER A 325 -6.25 -3.81 2.54
N PHE A 326 -5.96 -4.50 1.43
CA PHE A 326 -4.72 -4.38 0.69
C PHE A 326 -4.97 -4.38 -0.82
N VAL A 327 -4.24 -3.53 -1.53
CA VAL A 327 -4.21 -3.48 -3.00
C VAL A 327 -2.76 -3.59 -3.47
N ASN A 328 -2.42 -4.59 -4.28
CA ASN A 328 -1.07 -4.84 -4.79
C ASN A 328 0.00 -4.82 -3.68
N GLY A 329 -0.32 -5.35 -2.49
CA GLY A 329 0.61 -5.35 -1.35
C GLY A 329 0.65 -4.05 -0.54
N GLN A 330 -0.10 -3.00 -0.92
CA GLN A 330 -0.23 -1.76 -0.14
C GLN A 330 -1.37 -1.86 0.86
N TYR A 331 -1.12 -1.54 2.13
CA TYR A 331 -2.16 -1.45 3.13
C TYR A 331 -3.00 -0.19 2.92
N THR A 332 -4.30 -0.36 2.68
CA THR A 332 -5.24 0.72 2.46
C THR A 332 -6.06 0.97 3.73
N ALA A 333 -5.46 1.68 4.68
CA ALA A 333 -6.05 1.92 6.00
C ALA A 333 -7.41 2.62 5.94
N ASP A 334 -7.60 3.48 4.94
CA ASP A 334 -8.83 4.26 4.72
C ASP A 334 -9.81 3.53 3.77
N GLY A 335 -9.54 2.25 3.48
CA GLY A 335 -10.36 1.42 2.60
C GLY A 335 -10.26 1.78 1.12
N GLY A 336 -11.42 1.84 0.44
CA GLY A 336 -11.53 2.14 -0.98
C GLY A 336 -12.64 1.35 -1.66
N SER A 337 -12.77 1.49 -2.98
CA SER A 337 -13.81 0.82 -3.78
C SER A 337 -13.74 -0.73 -3.69
N HIS A 338 -12.53 -1.28 -3.59
CA HIS A 338 -12.31 -2.73 -3.44
C HIS A 338 -12.88 -3.28 -2.11
N LEU A 339 -12.74 -2.53 -1.00
CA LEU A 339 -13.31 -2.90 0.29
C LEU A 339 -14.83 -2.81 0.26
N ASN A 340 -15.39 -1.74 -0.34
CA ASN A 340 -16.84 -1.60 -0.48
C ASN A 340 -17.43 -2.73 -1.32
N ALA A 341 -16.79 -3.08 -2.45
CA ALA A 341 -17.20 -4.20 -3.28
C ALA A 341 -17.15 -5.54 -2.53
N PHE A 342 -16.14 -5.75 -1.68
CA PHE A 342 -16.09 -6.94 -0.83
C PHE A 342 -17.26 -6.97 0.15
N LYS A 343 -17.55 -5.87 0.86
CA LYS A 343 -18.67 -5.77 1.81
C LYS A 343 -20.02 -6.11 1.15
N GLU A 344 -20.26 -5.54 -0.03
CA GLU A 344 -21.48 -5.82 -0.81
C GLU A 344 -21.53 -7.27 -1.29
N GLY A 345 -20.44 -7.76 -1.86
CA GLY A 345 -20.32 -9.13 -2.36
C GLY A 345 -20.47 -10.17 -1.26
N PHE A 346 -19.93 -9.90 -0.06
CA PHE A 346 -20.05 -10.76 1.11
C PHE A 346 -21.52 -10.93 1.54
N VAL A 347 -22.23 -9.82 1.70
CA VAL A 347 -23.67 -9.83 2.07
C VAL A 347 -24.49 -10.51 0.99
N LYS A 348 -24.24 -10.21 -0.29
CA LYS A 348 -24.93 -10.83 -1.41
C LYS A 348 -24.70 -12.34 -1.43
N GLY A 349 -23.45 -12.78 -1.26
CA GLY A 349 -23.12 -14.21 -1.26
C GLY A 349 -23.86 -14.99 -0.17
N ILE A 350 -23.97 -14.43 1.05
CA ILE A 350 -24.74 -15.03 2.15
C ILE A 350 -26.23 -15.08 1.79
N ASN A 351 -26.80 -13.98 1.31
CA ASN A 351 -28.22 -13.92 0.95
C ASN A 351 -28.56 -14.88 -0.19
N ASP A 352 -27.72 -14.96 -1.22
CA ASP A 352 -27.90 -15.90 -2.33
C ASP A 352 -27.82 -17.36 -1.87
N PHE A 353 -26.89 -17.68 -0.94
CA PHE A 353 -26.72 -19.03 -0.40
C PHE A 353 -27.93 -19.49 0.42
N TYR A 354 -28.48 -18.61 1.26
CA TYR A 354 -29.63 -18.94 2.10
C TYR A 354 -30.98 -18.68 1.42
N GLY A 355 -31.01 -18.08 0.23
CA GLY A 355 -32.24 -17.73 -0.48
C GLY A 355 -33.09 -16.70 0.26
N THR A 356 -32.46 -15.75 0.96
CA THR A 356 -33.13 -14.76 1.83
C THR A 356 -32.56 -13.36 1.63
N SER A 357 -33.08 -12.37 2.35
CA SER A 357 -32.64 -10.99 2.30
C SER A 357 -32.34 -10.48 3.72
N TYR A 358 -31.28 -10.97 4.31
CA TYR A 358 -30.77 -10.42 5.56
C TYR A 358 -30.31 -8.98 5.35
N LYS A 359 -30.47 -8.15 6.37
CA LYS A 359 -29.94 -6.76 6.33
C LYS A 359 -28.43 -6.78 6.32
N SER A 360 -27.85 -5.89 5.53
CA SER A 360 -26.41 -5.78 5.39
C SER A 360 -25.69 -5.52 6.73
N GLU A 361 -26.31 -4.74 7.61
CA GLU A 361 -25.80 -4.42 8.94
C GLU A 361 -25.73 -5.67 9.82
N ASP A 362 -26.79 -6.49 9.82
CA ASP A 362 -26.87 -7.72 10.62
C ASP A 362 -25.83 -8.77 10.16
N VAL A 363 -25.61 -8.87 8.85
CA VAL A 363 -24.62 -9.80 8.27
C VAL A 363 -23.19 -9.38 8.59
N ARG A 364 -22.92 -8.09 8.73
CA ARG A 364 -21.58 -7.57 8.96
C ARG A 364 -21.29 -7.25 10.41
N GLU A 365 -22.25 -7.35 11.31
CA GLU A 365 -22.01 -7.11 12.74
C GLU A 365 -21.02 -8.14 13.31
N GLY A 366 -19.94 -7.66 13.92
CA GLY A 366 -18.85 -8.48 14.42
C GLY A 366 -17.91 -9.05 13.33
N LEU A 367 -18.15 -8.73 12.04
CA LEU A 367 -17.32 -9.24 10.95
C LEU A 367 -15.89 -8.65 11.03
N THR A 368 -14.91 -9.55 11.12
CA THR A 368 -13.50 -9.21 10.97
C THR A 368 -12.96 -9.91 9.73
N ALA A 369 -12.40 -9.14 8.78
CA ALA A 369 -11.93 -9.68 7.51
C ALA A 369 -10.63 -9.03 7.03
N ALA A 370 -9.81 -9.83 6.35
CA ALA A 370 -8.61 -9.40 5.64
C ALA A 370 -8.77 -9.64 4.13
N ILE A 371 -8.42 -8.66 3.29
CA ILE A 371 -8.64 -8.71 1.84
C ILE A 371 -7.40 -8.22 1.12
N LEU A 372 -6.95 -8.97 0.13
CA LEU A 372 -5.91 -8.58 -0.82
C LEU A 372 -6.47 -8.67 -2.23
N VAL A 373 -6.42 -7.57 -2.96
CA VAL A 373 -6.78 -7.52 -4.37
C VAL A 373 -5.55 -7.14 -5.20
N LYS A 374 -5.31 -7.87 -6.29
CA LYS A 374 -4.30 -7.54 -7.30
C LYS A 374 -4.99 -6.93 -8.51
N ILE A 375 -4.67 -5.68 -8.80
CA ILE A 375 -5.28 -4.89 -9.87
C ILE A 375 -4.17 -4.38 -10.79
N LYS A 376 -4.40 -4.44 -12.09
CA LYS A 376 -3.58 -3.72 -13.06
C LYS A 376 -3.94 -2.23 -12.96
N ASP A 377 -2.95 -1.36 -12.91
CA ASP A 377 -3.10 0.10 -12.86
C ASP A 377 -4.05 0.61 -11.74
N PRO A 378 -3.80 0.28 -10.45
CA PRO A 378 -4.61 0.82 -9.37
C PRO A 378 -4.42 2.33 -9.23
N VAL A 379 -5.51 3.04 -8.96
CA VAL A 379 -5.49 4.48 -8.68
C VAL A 379 -5.62 4.68 -7.17
N PHE A 380 -4.65 5.39 -6.59
CA PHE A 380 -4.64 5.76 -5.19
C PHE A 380 -4.92 7.26 -5.02
N GLU A 381 -5.56 7.65 -3.93
CA GLU A 381 -5.91 9.02 -3.63
C GLU A 381 -4.67 9.91 -3.37
N SER A 382 -3.56 9.30 -2.89
CA SER A 382 -2.30 9.99 -2.60
C SER A 382 -1.10 9.06 -2.76
N GLN A 383 0.12 9.64 -2.73
CA GLN A 383 1.37 8.87 -2.77
C GLN A 383 1.54 7.93 -1.55
N THR A 384 0.92 8.23 -0.41
CA THR A 384 0.93 7.35 0.77
C THR A 384 0.12 6.07 0.58
N LYS A 385 -0.76 6.04 -0.44
CA LYS A 385 -1.54 4.88 -0.88
C LYS A 385 -2.48 4.31 0.18
N ASN A 386 -2.98 5.14 1.09
CA ASN A 386 -3.88 4.71 2.16
C ASN A 386 -5.30 4.39 1.66
N LYS A 387 -5.68 4.88 0.45
CA LYS A 387 -7.00 4.65 -0.15
C LYS A 387 -6.91 4.59 -1.65
#